data_c52c44f50ba372dbbeb61435ced68a2f
#
_entry.id   c52c44f50ba372dbbeb61435ced68a2f
#
_cell.length_a   1.000
_cell.length_b   1.000
_cell.length_c   1.000
_cell.angle_alpha   90.00
_cell.angle_beta   90.00
_cell.angle_gamma   90.00
#
_symmetry.space_group_name_H-M   'P 1'
#
loop_
_entity.id
_entity.type
_entity.pdbx_description
1 polymer ?
#
loop_
_entity_poly.entity_id
_entity_poly.type
_entity_poly.pdbx_seq_one_letter_code
_entity_poly.pdbx_strand_id
1 'polypeptide(L)'
;MESALILLNNSQTNRHHYIFQFVFEENLGIPFECTSNISQFEEANNSIKINYSNNPCNTPCALSVFNAEFLQQIGFNHNMPTIIGSGKETTIFPGPVDSIFDFNFDVFSAIFFLLTRYEEYQDTPRDQHGRFQAKHSVAAKHQFLQFPLIDVWLDAIQQKLDLPNGAQRKFKFLPTFDLDQVWSYKHKGLSRLTVKLVRSLIRLERRNIIDIINI
;
A
#
# COMPACT_ATOMS: atom_id res chain seq x y z
N MET A 1 -2.96 12.48 -24.67
CA MET A 1 -2.71 12.45 -23.22
C MET A 1 -1.21 12.41 -23.04
N GLU A 2 -0.67 13.23 -22.18
CA GLU A 2 0.75 13.15 -21.83
C GLU A 2 0.99 11.82 -21.10
N SER A 3 2.05 11.14 -21.47
CA SER A 3 2.51 9.91 -20.81
C SER A 3 3.76 10.20 -19.97
N ALA A 4 3.94 9.45 -18.90
CA ALA A 4 5.17 9.49 -18.13
C ALA A 4 6.22 8.58 -18.77
N LEU A 5 7.44 9.08 -18.94
CA LEU A 5 8.61 8.26 -19.29
C LEU A 5 9.56 8.18 -18.09
N ILE A 6 9.78 6.96 -17.62
CA ILE A 6 10.53 6.69 -16.38
C ILE A 6 11.89 6.10 -16.74
N LEU A 7 12.95 6.79 -16.33
CA LEU A 7 14.32 6.28 -16.45
C LEU A 7 14.65 5.36 -15.28
N LEU A 8 15.11 4.16 -15.58
CA LEU A 8 15.53 3.14 -14.62
C LEU A 8 17.04 2.86 -14.71
N ASN A 9 17.64 2.38 -13.62
CA ASN A 9 19.04 1.89 -13.64
C ASN A 9 19.19 0.66 -14.57
N ASN A 10 18.21 -0.23 -14.56
CA ASN A 10 18.20 -1.50 -15.28
C ASN A 10 16.84 -1.77 -15.90
N SER A 11 16.66 -2.97 -16.47
CA SER A 11 15.37 -3.38 -17.01
C SER A 11 14.26 -3.33 -15.98
N GLN A 12 13.06 -3.02 -16.44
CA GLN A 12 11.85 -3.03 -15.62
C GLN A 12 11.57 -4.43 -15.05
N THR A 13 11.27 -4.50 -13.76
CA THR A 13 10.83 -5.72 -13.09
C THR A 13 9.32 -5.73 -12.89
N ASN A 14 8.76 -6.87 -12.45
CA ASN A 14 7.34 -6.95 -12.08
C ASN A 14 6.99 -6.02 -10.91
N ARG A 15 7.92 -5.77 -9.97
CA ARG A 15 7.71 -4.82 -8.87
C ARG A 15 7.60 -3.38 -9.38
N HIS A 16 8.46 -2.99 -10.32
CA HIS A 16 8.36 -1.69 -10.98
C HIS A 16 7.02 -1.55 -11.70
N HIS A 17 6.64 -2.55 -12.50
CA HIS A 17 5.37 -2.51 -13.23
C HIS A 17 4.19 -2.35 -12.27
N TYR A 18 4.12 -3.16 -11.23
CA TYR A 18 3.05 -3.13 -10.23
C TYR A 18 2.92 -1.76 -9.56
N ILE A 19 4.05 -1.18 -9.10
CA ILE A 19 3.99 0.07 -8.37
C ILE A 19 3.74 1.27 -9.27
N PHE A 20 4.30 1.29 -10.48
CA PHE A 20 4.07 2.38 -11.42
C PHE A 20 2.66 2.35 -11.99
N GLN A 21 2.09 1.17 -12.24
CA GLN A 21 0.67 1.04 -12.57
C GLN A 21 -0.20 1.61 -11.46
N PHE A 22 0.06 1.24 -10.20
CA PHE A 22 -0.68 1.79 -9.06
C PHE A 22 -0.53 3.32 -8.95
N VAL A 23 0.68 3.84 -9.02
CA VAL A 23 0.94 5.27 -8.83
C VAL A 23 0.41 6.07 -10.03
N PHE A 24 0.86 5.76 -11.25
CA PHE A 24 0.62 6.60 -12.42
C PHE A 24 -0.73 6.32 -13.06
N GLU A 25 -1.09 5.08 -13.36
CA GLU A 25 -2.33 4.78 -14.09
C GLU A 25 -3.55 4.85 -13.18
N GLU A 26 -3.51 4.15 -12.03
CA GLU A 26 -4.69 4.01 -11.17
C GLU A 26 -4.97 5.26 -10.32
N ASN A 27 -3.91 5.95 -9.87
CA ASN A 27 -4.06 7.09 -8.97
C ASN A 27 -3.91 8.43 -9.66
N LEU A 28 -2.95 8.60 -10.58
CA LEU A 28 -2.71 9.87 -11.26
C LEU A 28 -3.40 9.94 -12.65
N GLY A 29 -3.87 8.81 -13.19
CA GLY A 29 -4.54 8.76 -14.49
C GLY A 29 -3.61 9.01 -15.68
N ILE A 30 -2.31 8.73 -15.54
CA ILE A 30 -1.29 8.96 -16.55
C ILE A 30 -0.71 7.61 -16.99
N PRO A 31 -0.74 7.27 -18.29
CA PRO A 31 -0.02 6.11 -18.79
C PRO A 31 1.48 6.30 -18.63
N PHE A 32 2.22 5.21 -18.46
CA PHE A 32 3.67 5.26 -18.29
C PHE A 32 4.40 4.27 -19.18
N GLU A 33 5.64 4.61 -19.48
CA GLU A 33 6.63 3.75 -20.11
C GLU A 33 7.93 3.80 -19.33
N CYS A 34 8.72 2.74 -19.38
CA CYS A 34 10.02 2.66 -18.72
C CYS A 34 11.12 2.46 -19.74
N THR A 35 12.25 3.09 -19.51
CA THR A 35 13.47 2.88 -20.27
C THR A 35 14.69 2.84 -19.35
N SER A 36 15.70 2.06 -19.73
CA SER A 36 17.04 2.11 -19.12
C SER A 36 18.06 2.78 -20.06
N ASN A 37 17.60 3.24 -21.22
CA ASN A 37 18.44 3.93 -22.21
C ASN A 37 18.36 5.44 -21.96
N ILE A 38 19.46 6.03 -21.49
CA ILE A 38 19.54 7.45 -21.18
C ILE A 38 19.35 8.33 -22.42
N SER A 39 19.91 7.95 -23.58
CA SER A 39 19.75 8.73 -24.82
C SER A 39 18.29 8.75 -25.26
N GLN A 40 17.59 7.61 -25.23
CA GLN A 40 16.17 7.54 -25.52
C GLN A 40 15.36 8.42 -24.54
N PHE A 41 15.73 8.43 -23.27
CA PHE A 41 15.07 9.26 -22.27
C PHE A 41 15.30 10.76 -22.52
N GLU A 42 16.54 11.15 -22.83
CA GLU A 42 16.89 12.56 -23.05
C GLU A 42 16.26 13.11 -24.32
N GLU A 43 16.21 12.32 -25.39
CA GLU A 43 15.64 12.69 -26.70
C GLU A 43 14.11 12.68 -26.73
N ALA A 44 13.45 11.99 -25.80
CA ALA A 44 12.00 11.93 -25.76
C ALA A 44 11.39 13.33 -25.58
N ASN A 45 10.45 13.66 -26.50
CA ASN A 45 9.69 14.91 -26.44
C ASN A 45 8.22 14.58 -26.11
N ASN A 46 7.53 15.54 -25.49
CA ASN A 46 6.10 15.41 -25.15
C ASN A 46 5.77 14.34 -24.08
N SER A 47 6.73 14.00 -23.23
CA SER A 47 6.52 13.09 -22.09
C SER A 47 6.88 13.79 -20.79
N ILE A 48 6.17 13.41 -19.71
CA ILE A 48 6.54 13.79 -18.35
C ILE A 48 7.75 12.95 -17.97
N LYS A 49 8.93 13.58 -17.88
CA LYS A 49 10.18 12.87 -17.59
C LYS A 49 10.36 12.64 -16.10
N ILE A 50 10.56 11.38 -15.72
CA ILE A 50 10.76 10.96 -14.33
C ILE A 50 12.08 10.20 -14.24
N ASN A 51 13.03 10.74 -13.47
CA ASN A 51 14.27 10.04 -13.19
C ASN A 51 14.14 9.19 -11.92
N TYR A 52 14.02 7.88 -12.08
CA TYR A 52 14.11 6.90 -11.01
C TYR A 52 15.37 6.05 -11.19
N SER A 53 16.49 6.74 -11.34
CA SER A 53 17.80 6.15 -11.42
C SER A 53 18.77 6.95 -10.54
N ASN A 54 19.87 6.30 -10.12
CA ASN A 54 20.91 6.99 -9.36
C ASN A 54 21.91 7.72 -10.30
N ASN A 55 21.62 7.74 -11.60
CA ASN A 55 22.44 8.38 -12.59
C ASN A 55 21.95 9.83 -12.86
N PRO A 56 22.85 10.79 -12.99
CA PRO A 56 22.47 12.12 -13.44
C PRO A 56 21.96 12.06 -14.89
N CYS A 57 20.95 12.84 -15.21
CA CYS A 57 20.52 13.08 -16.59
C CYS A 57 20.70 14.57 -16.93
N ASN A 58 21.03 14.84 -18.22
CA ASN A 58 21.29 16.21 -18.68
C ASN A 58 20.00 16.96 -19.05
N THR A 59 18.86 16.30 -19.04
CA THR A 59 17.55 16.88 -19.36
C THR A 59 16.77 17.19 -18.08
N PRO A 60 16.02 18.28 -18.05
CA PRO A 60 15.14 18.58 -16.91
C PRO A 60 14.12 17.46 -16.71
N CYS A 61 13.99 17.01 -15.48
CA CYS A 61 12.99 16.02 -15.08
C CYS A 61 11.90 16.70 -14.24
N ALA A 62 10.66 16.30 -14.49
CA ALA A 62 9.52 16.77 -13.70
C ALA A 62 9.55 16.19 -12.27
N LEU A 63 10.17 15.02 -12.13
CA LEU A 63 10.35 14.33 -10.85
C LEU A 63 11.66 13.54 -10.87
N SER A 64 12.45 13.66 -9.82
CA SER A 64 13.66 12.88 -9.59
C SER A 64 13.57 12.17 -8.23
N VAL A 65 13.65 10.84 -8.22
CA VAL A 65 13.50 10.00 -7.03
C VAL A 65 14.74 9.13 -6.86
N PHE A 66 15.30 9.13 -5.67
CA PHE A 66 16.35 8.19 -5.27
C PHE A 66 15.87 6.75 -5.41
N ASN A 67 16.69 5.90 -6.00
CA ASN A 67 16.38 4.47 -6.17
C ASN A 67 17.20 3.65 -5.15
N ALA A 68 16.52 3.10 -4.16
CA ALA A 68 17.12 2.21 -3.16
C ALA A 68 17.32 0.78 -3.66
N GLU A 69 17.08 0.50 -4.95
CA GLU A 69 17.21 -0.80 -5.61
C GLU A 69 16.29 -1.90 -5.06
N PHE A 70 15.37 -1.58 -4.19
CA PHE A 70 14.45 -2.55 -3.61
C PHE A 70 13.47 -3.13 -4.64
N LEU A 71 13.00 -2.30 -5.59
CA LEU A 71 12.11 -2.76 -6.67
C LEU A 71 12.84 -3.60 -7.72
N GLN A 72 14.16 -3.58 -7.75
CA GLN A 72 14.97 -4.39 -8.66
C GLN A 72 15.21 -5.82 -8.16
N GLN A 73 14.97 -6.07 -6.88
CA GLN A 73 15.21 -7.36 -6.27
C GLN A 73 14.25 -8.42 -6.81
N ILE A 74 14.78 -9.60 -7.10
CA ILE A 74 14.01 -10.79 -7.48
C ILE A 74 13.80 -11.65 -6.22
N GLY A 75 12.60 -12.18 -6.05
CA GLY A 75 12.29 -13.01 -4.89
C GLY A 75 12.04 -12.17 -3.63
N PHE A 76 12.20 -12.80 -2.48
CA PHE A 76 11.93 -12.22 -1.18
C PHE A 76 13.24 -11.96 -0.41
N ASN A 77 13.39 -10.77 0.13
CA ASN A 77 14.53 -10.41 0.99
C ASN A 77 14.04 -10.28 2.43
N HIS A 78 14.71 -10.99 3.35
CA HIS A 78 14.39 -10.98 4.78
C HIS A 78 14.88 -9.73 5.52
N ASN A 79 15.62 -8.85 4.87
CA ASN A 79 16.11 -7.64 5.50
C ASN A 79 15.02 -6.56 5.51
N MET A 80 14.75 -6.03 6.70
CA MET A 80 13.87 -4.87 6.84
C MET A 80 14.56 -3.60 6.30
N PRO A 81 13.82 -2.72 5.63
CA PRO A 81 14.37 -1.43 5.23
C PRO A 81 14.68 -0.56 6.44
N THR A 82 15.57 0.38 6.28
CA THR A 82 15.73 1.46 7.24
C THR A 82 14.50 2.33 7.23
N ILE A 83 14.00 2.65 8.43
CA ILE A 83 12.82 3.50 8.63
C ILE A 83 13.21 4.58 9.63
N ILE A 84 12.96 5.84 9.28
CA ILE A 84 13.21 7.00 10.13
C ILE A 84 11.95 7.83 10.31
N GLY A 85 11.91 8.59 11.42
CA GLY A 85 10.77 9.43 11.74
C GLY A 85 9.64 8.69 12.46
N SER A 86 8.55 9.41 12.67
CA SER A 86 7.36 8.94 13.37
C SER A 86 6.12 9.69 12.88
N GLY A 87 4.96 9.05 12.91
CA GLY A 87 3.72 9.64 12.44
C GLY A 87 3.79 10.02 10.95
N LYS A 88 3.40 11.22 10.61
CA LYS A 88 3.41 11.74 9.23
C LYS A 88 4.81 11.96 8.66
N GLU A 89 5.81 12.13 9.54
CA GLU A 89 7.21 12.36 9.17
C GLU A 89 7.98 11.04 8.89
N THR A 90 7.28 9.90 8.91
CA THR A 90 7.91 8.60 8.67
C THR A 90 8.35 8.49 7.21
N THR A 91 9.61 8.10 7.02
CA THR A 91 10.19 7.75 5.72
C THR A 91 10.75 6.33 5.75
N ILE A 92 10.61 5.61 4.65
CA ILE A 92 11.10 4.24 4.47
C ILE A 92 12.06 4.27 3.28
N PHE A 93 13.20 3.57 3.38
CA PHE A 93 14.29 3.64 2.40
C PHE A 93 14.88 5.04 2.26
N PRO A 94 15.44 5.62 3.33
CA PRO A 94 16.01 6.97 3.29
C PRO A 94 17.11 7.07 2.23
N GLY A 95 17.08 8.14 1.49
CA GLY A 95 18.08 8.50 0.49
C GLY A 95 19.25 9.29 1.08
N PRO A 96 20.19 9.69 0.25
CA PRO A 96 21.31 10.54 0.67
C PRO A 96 20.80 11.90 1.19
N VAL A 97 21.48 12.41 2.22
CA VAL A 97 21.26 13.77 2.71
C VAL A 97 21.81 14.77 1.67
N ASP A 98 21.16 15.92 1.52
CA ASP A 98 21.55 16.97 0.57
C ASP A 98 21.61 16.50 -0.91
N SER A 99 20.67 15.62 -1.28
CA SER A 99 20.58 15.05 -2.61
C SER A 99 19.85 15.98 -3.60
N ILE A 100 20.06 15.72 -4.89
CA ILE A 100 19.35 16.38 -6.01
C ILE A 100 17.93 15.82 -6.21
N PHE A 101 17.51 14.85 -5.40
CA PHE A 101 16.21 14.20 -5.52
C PHE A 101 15.10 15.01 -4.85
N ASP A 102 13.90 14.92 -5.40
CA ASP A 102 12.71 15.62 -4.89
C ASP A 102 12.21 15.05 -3.56
N PHE A 103 12.54 13.79 -3.28
CA PHE A 103 12.26 13.14 -2.02
C PHE A 103 13.56 12.70 -1.34
N ASN A 104 13.63 12.84 -0.02
CA ASN A 104 14.77 12.37 0.80
C ASN A 104 14.71 10.85 1.08
N PHE A 105 13.88 10.10 0.34
CA PHE A 105 13.71 8.66 0.44
C PHE A 105 13.16 8.08 -0.87
N ASP A 106 13.28 6.78 -1.06
CA ASP A 106 12.70 6.07 -2.20
C ASP A 106 11.19 5.90 -2.00
N VAL A 107 10.42 6.86 -2.48
CA VAL A 107 8.96 6.88 -2.32
C VAL A 107 8.28 5.70 -3.00
N PHE A 108 8.77 5.23 -4.15
CA PHE A 108 8.18 4.10 -4.87
C PHE A 108 8.40 2.78 -4.15
N SER A 109 9.61 2.54 -3.65
CA SER A 109 9.90 1.38 -2.80
C SER A 109 9.12 1.42 -1.49
N ALA A 110 8.94 2.61 -0.89
CA ALA A 110 8.17 2.78 0.33
C ALA A 110 6.68 2.47 0.13
N ILE A 111 6.08 2.96 -0.96
CA ILE A 111 4.69 2.63 -1.31
C ILE A 111 4.56 1.12 -1.56
N PHE A 112 5.47 0.51 -2.33
CA PHE A 112 5.45 -0.94 -2.59
C PHE A 112 5.52 -1.73 -1.29
N PHE A 113 6.44 -1.39 -0.40
CA PHE A 113 6.63 -2.07 0.89
C PHE A 113 5.35 -2.07 1.74
N LEU A 114 4.68 -0.92 1.86
CA LEU A 114 3.45 -0.80 2.64
C LEU A 114 2.26 -1.46 1.94
N LEU A 115 2.10 -1.24 0.63
CA LEU A 115 0.95 -1.73 -0.13
C LEU A 115 0.92 -3.26 -0.20
N THR A 116 2.09 -3.88 -0.37
CA THR A 116 2.21 -5.33 -0.40
C THR A 116 2.28 -5.97 0.98
N ARG A 117 2.27 -5.17 2.04
CA ARG A 117 2.46 -5.64 3.42
C ARG A 117 3.71 -6.50 3.56
N TYR A 118 4.79 -6.08 2.92
CA TYR A 118 6.03 -6.84 2.79
C TYR A 118 6.60 -7.30 4.14
N GLU A 119 6.38 -6.53 5.20
CA GLU A 119 6.78 -6.85 6.57
C GLU A 119 6.15 -8.14 7.12
N GLU A 120 4.98 -8.55 6.62
CA GLU A 120 4.30 -9.76 7.10
C GLU A 120 4.96 -11.06 6.63
N TYR A 121 5.79 -10.97 5.61
CA TYR A 121 6.58 -12.10 5.11
C TYR A 121 7.91 -12.27 5.86
N GLN A 122 8.22 -11.35 6.78
CA GLN A 122 9.41 -11.42 7.62
C GLN A 122 9.23 -12.42 8.76
N ASP A 123 10.36 -12.83 9.33
CA ASP A 123 10.41 -13.66 10.55
C ASP A 123 9.99 -12.84 11.78
N THR A 124 8.70 -12.62 11.91
CA THR A 124 8.11 -11.88 13.04
C THR A 124 7.28 -12.82 13.92
N PRO A 125 7.26 -12.62 15.25
CA PRO A 125 6.43 -13.40 16.13
C PRO A 125 4.95 -13.33 15.73
N ARG A 126 4.31 -14.49 15.66
CA ARG A 126 2.89 -14.63 15.34
C ARG A 126 2.10 -15.02 16.57
N ASP A 127 0.78 -14.80 16.54
CA ASP A 127 -0.09 -15.25 17.63
C ASP A 127 -0.29 -16.79 17.59
N GLN A 128 -1.04 -17.30 18.55
CA GLN A 128 -1.37 -18.73 18.66
C GLN A 128 -2.11 -19.32 17.42
N HIS A 129 -2.63 -18.44 16.55
CA HIS A 129 -3.32 -18.81 15.32
C HIS A 129 -2.46 -18.57 14.07
N GLY A 130 -1.17 -18.26 14.22
CA GLY A 130 -0.24 -17.99 13.14
C GLY A 130 -0.43 -16.61 12.47
N ARG A 131 -1.18 -15.67 13.08
CA ARG A 131 -1.47 -14.37 12.49
C ARG A 131 -0.41 -13.32 12.89
N PHE A 132 -0.10 -12.45 11.94
CA PHE A 132 0.73 -11.26 12.20
C PHE A 132 -0.01 -10.31 13.16
N GLN A 133 0.68 -9.84 14.19
CA GLN A 133 0.08 -8.98 15.19
C GLN A 133 0.37 -7.51 14.89
N ALA A 134 -0.66 -6.64 14.94
CA ALA A 134 -0.55 -5.21 14.63
C ALA A 134 0.57 -4.49 15.43
N LYS A 135 0.83 -4.89 16.69
CA LYS A 135 1.91 -4.32 17.52
C LYS A 135 3.32 -4.52 16.93
N HIS A 136 3.48 -5.49 16.04
CA HIS A 136 4.76 -5.78 15.37
C HIS A 136 4.91 -5.03 14.04
N SER A 137 3.83 -4.40 13.55
CA SER A 137 3.88 -3.66 12.30
C SER A 137 4.77 -2.42 12.40
N VAL A 138 5.38 -2.04 11.28
CA VAL A 138 6.13 -0.78 11.17
C VAL A 138 5.22 0.41 11.47
N ALA A 139 3.96 0.34 11.08
CA ALA A 139 2.98 1.38 11.32
C ALA A 139 2.71 1.61 12.81
N ALA A 140 2.66 0.54 13.62
CA ALA A 140 2.54 0.65 15.06
C ALA A 140 3.84 1.18 15.71
N LYS A 141 4.99 0.64 15.32
CA LYS A 141 6.30 1.03 15.86
C LYS A 141 6.64 2.50 15.59
N HIS A 142 6.31 2.99 14.39
CA HIS A 142 6.57 4.36 13.97
C HIS A 142 5.33 5.28 14.05
N GLN A 143 4.28 4.85 14.77
CA GLN A 143 3.11 5.66 15.15
C GLN A 143 2.35 6.28 13.97
N PHE A 144 2.27 5.60 12.82
CA PHE A 144 1.52 6.10 11.67
C PHE A 144 0.27 5.28 11.30
N LEU A 145 -0.21 4.40 12.19
CA LEU A 145 -1.44 3.62 11.96
C LEU A 145 -2.67 4.46 11.59
N GLN A 146 -2.73 5.70 12.07
CA GLN A 146 -3.84 6.62 11.82
C GLN A 146 -3.59 7.58 10.65
N PHE A 147 -2.44 7.47 9.98
CA PHE A 147 -2.07 8.35 8.89
C PHE A 147 -1.99 7.56 7.58
N PRO A 148 -2.71 7.97 6.53
CA PRO A 148 -2.65 7.31 5.23
C PRO A 148 -1.40 7.76 4.46
N LEU A 149 -0.21 7.29 4.87
CA LEU A 149 1.07 7.76 4.31
C LEU A 149 1.15 7.60 2.80
N ILE A 150 0.60 6.52 2.24
CA ILE A 150 0.60 6.30 0.80
C ILE A 150 -0.15 7.44 0.09
N ASP A 151 -1.34 7.81 0.58
CA ASP A 151 -2.09 8.92 -0.02
C ASP A 151 -1.35 10.25 0.12
N VAL A 152 -0.69 10.50 1.25
CA VAL A 152 0.14 11.71 1.45
C VAL A 152 1.29 11.76 0.45
N TRP A 153 1.95 10.64 0.19
CA TRP A 153 3.04 10.56 -0.79
C TRP A 153 2.53 10.67 -2.22
N LEU A 154 1.37 10.11 -2.54
CA LEU A 154 0.74 10.28 -3.85
C LEU A 154 0.36 11.74 -4.12
N ASP A 155 -0.20 12.43 -3.14
CA ASP A 155 -0.49 13.87 -3.22
C ASP A 155 0.79 14.69 -3.44
N ALA A 156 1.88 14.35 -2.76
CA ALA A 156 3.17 15.01 -2.94
C ALA A 156 3.76 14.78 -4.34
N ILE A 157 3.66 13.56 -4.89
CA ILE A 157 4.06 13.25 -6.27
C ILE A 157 3.21 14.05 -7.27
N GLN A 158 1.89 14.09 -7.08
CA GLN A 158 0.97 14.84 -7.93
C GLN A 158 1.32 16.34 -7.97
N GLN A 159 1.59 16.94 -6.81
CA GLN A 159 1.99 18.33 -6.69
C GLN A 159 3.32 18.61 -7.41
N LYS A 160 4.29 17.72 -7.27
CA LYS A 160 5.60 17.84 -7.95
C LYS A 160 5.47 17.77 -9.47
N LEU A 161 4.57 16.95 -9.98
CA LEU A 161 4.30 16.81 -11.41
C LEU A 161 3.42 17.92 -11.98
N ASP A 162 2.98 18.88 -11.15
CA ASP A 162 2.07 19.97 -11.52
C ASP A 162 0.82 19.49 -12.28
N LEU A 163 0.33 18.32 -11.87
CA LEU A 163 -0.85 17.74 -12.51
C LEU A 163 -2.11 18.43 -11.99
N PRO A 164 -3.04 18.80 -12.89
CA PRO A 164 -4.35 19.26 -12.45
C PRO A 164 -4.96 18.15 -11.58
N ASN A 165 -5.64 18.53 -10.51
CA ASN A 165 -6.24 17.62 -9.52
C ASN A 165 -6.60 16.29 -10.16
N GLY A 166 -5.81 15.25 -9.84
CA GLY A 166 -5.87 13.93 -10.49
C GLY A 166 -7.29 13.38 -10.46
N ALA A 167 -7.53 12.26 -11.07
CA ALA A 167 -8.86 11.66 -11.17
C ALA A 167 -9.59 11.85 -9.84
N GLN A 168 -10.51 12.85 -9.78
CA GLN A 168 -11.19 13.22 -8.54
C GLN A 168 -11.86 11.98 -7.99
N ARG A 169 -11.25 11.37 -6.98
CA ARG A 169 -11.83 10.22 -6.30
C ARG A 169 -13.13 10.67 -5.65
N LYS A 170 -14.23 10.34 -6.28
CA LYS A 170 -15.55 10.60 -5.71
C LYS A 170 -15.76 9.66 -4.54
N PHE A 171 -16.18 10.21 -3.41
CA PHE A 171 -16.59 9.39 -2.27
C PHE A 171 -17.65 8.37 -2.71
N LYS A 172 -17.41 7.09 -2.42
CA LYS A 172 -18.37 6.00 -2.63
C LYS A 172 -18.54 5.26 -1.30
N PHE A 173 -19.77 5.17 -0.85
CA PHE A 173 -20.12 4.31 0.28
C PHE A 173 -20.53 2.95 -0.26
N LEU A 174 -19.73 1.92 0.02
CA LEU A 174 -19.99 0.53 -0.37
C LEU A 174 -20.17 -0.30 0.90
N PRO A 175 -21.39 -0.46 1.42
CA PRO A 175 -21.62 -1.33 2.57
C PRO A 175 -21.42 -2.79 2.16
N THR A 176 -20.53 -3.47 2.86
CA THR A 176 -20.32 -4.90 2.72
C THR A 176 -20.75 -5.61 4.00
N PHE A 177 -21.40 -6.76 3.86
CA PHE A 177 -21.85 -7.57 4.98
C PHE A 177 -21.23 -8.95 4.86
N ASP A 178 -20.43 -9.33 5.84
CA ASP A 178 -19.93 -10.69 5.99
C ASP A 178 -20.96 -11.50 6.80
N LEU A 179 -21.66 -12.39 6.14
CA LEU A 179 -22.74 -13.17 6.72
C LEU A 179 -22.31 -14.65 6.85
N ASP A 180 -21.56 -14.96 7.87
CA ASP A 180 -21.16 -16.34 8.19
C ASP A 180 -22.39 -17.24 8.45
N GLN A 181 -23.44 -16.69 9.03
CA GLN A 181 -24.67 -17.37 9.35
C GLN A 181 -25.89 -16.49 9.11
N VAL A 182 -26.62 -16.78 8.03
CA VAL A 182 -27.87 -16.06 7.68
C VAL A 182 -28.94 -16.24 8.77
N TRP A 183 -28.98 -17.43 9.40
CA TRP A 183 -29.95 -17.74 10.44
C TRP A 183 -29.27 -18.12 11.75
N SER A 184 -29.60 -17.44 12.83
CA SER A 184 -29.08 -17.76 14.17
C SER A 184 -29.65 -19.07 14.71
N TYR A 185 -30.92 -19.36 14.40
CA TYR A 185 -31.66 -20.52 14.97
C TYR A 185 -32.39 -21.33 13.91
N LYS A 186 -33.02 -20.70 12.93
CA LYS A 186 -33.79 -21.38 11.86
C LYS A 186 -32.93 -22.36 11.07
N HIS A 187 -33.50 -23.51 10.70
CA HIS A 187 -32.82 -24.59 9.97
C HIS A 187 -31.64 -25.26 10.71
N LYS A 188 -31.49 -25.04 12.02
CA LYS A 188 -30.54 -25.79 12.86
C LYS A 188 -31.24 -26.95 13.54
N GLY A 189 -30.62 -28.15 13.54
CA GLY A 189 -31.18 -29.33 14.15
C GLY A 189 -31.58 -29.13 15.62
N LEU A 190 -32.64 -29.82 16.06
CA LEU A 190 -33.22 -29.73 17.41
C LEU A 190 -32.18 -29.82 18.54
N SER A 191 -31.18 -30.69 18.40
CA SER A 191 -30.09 -30.85 19.37
C SER A 191 -29.29 -29.55 19.60
N ARG A 192 -29.07 -28.76 18.54
CA ARG A 192 -28.36 -27.46 18.69
C ARG A 192 -29.24 -26.39 19.30
N LEU A 193 -30.55 -26.43 19.04
CA LEU A 193 -31.51 -25.50 19.63
C LEU A 193 -31.66 -25.76 21.14
N THR A 194 -31.78 -27.01 21.57
CA THR A 194 -31.88 -27.35 23.00
C THR A 194 -30.64 -26.98 23.80
N VAL A 195 -29.43 -27.25 23.26
CA VAL A 195 -28.19 -26.84 23.91
C VAL A 195 -28.08 -25.31 24.06
N LYS A 196 -28.48 -24.58 23.01
CA LYS A 196 -28.47 -23.08 23.07
C LYS A 196 -29.52 -22.57 24.06
N LEU A 197 -30.73 -23.16 24.09
CA LEU A 197 -31.78 -22.77 25.03
C LEU A 197 -31.31 -22.95 26.47
N VAL A 198 -30.76 -24.11 26.81
CA VAL A 198 -30.23 -24.39 28.15
C VAL A 198 -29.11 -23.40 28.51
N ARG A 199 -28.20 -23.14 27.58
CA ARG A 199 -27.11 -22.17 27.80
C ARG A 199 -27.61 -20.74 28.00
N SER A 200 -28.62 -20.31 27.24
CA SER A 200 -29.25 -18.99 27.37
C SER A 200 -30.04 -18.85 28.67
N LEU A 201 -30.70 -19.91 29.13
CA LEU A 201 -31.34 -19.94 30.44
C LEU A 201 -30.34 -19.81 31.60
N ILE A 202 -29.22 -20.54 31.54
CA ILE A 202 -28.14 -20.46 32.54
C ILE A 202 -27.52 -19.06 32.59
N ARG A 203 -27.37 -18.40 31.43
CA ARG A 203 -26.79 -17.05 31.34
C ARG A 203 -27.79 -15.92 31.49
N LEU A 204 -29.08 -16.21 31.70
CA LEU A 204 -30.20 -15.25 31.78
C LEU A 204 -30.27 -14.30 30.57
N GLU A 205 -29.93 -14.79 29.39
CA GLU A 205 -29.94 -14.04 28.11
C GLU A 205 -31.35 -14.00 27.53
N ARG A 206 -32.23 -13.13 28.05
CA ARG A 206 -33.67 -13.06 27.68
C ARG A 206 -33.89 -12.93 26.17
N ARG A 207 -33.05 -12.20 25.45
CA ARG A 207 -33.19 -11.95 24.00
C ARG A 207 -33.07 -13.25 23.21
N ASN A 208 -32.07 -14.06 23.51
CA ASN A 208 -31.86 -15.35 22.84
C ASN A 208 -33.00 -16.36 23.13
N ILE A 209 -33.60 -16.30 24.31
CA ILE A 209 -34.72 -17.19 24.67
C ILE A 209 -35.95 -16.83 23.83
N ILE A 210 -36.28 -15.55 23.70
CA ILE A 210 -37.42 -15.08 22.90
C ILE A 210 -37.22 -15.46 21.43
N ASP A 211 -36.01 -15.27 20.88
CA ASP A 211 -35.70 -15.58 19.48
C ASP A 211 -35.79 -17.09 19.17
N ILE A 212 -35.52 -17.98 20.18
CA ILE A 212 -35.65 -19.41 20.03
C ILE A 212 -37.11 -19.88 20.08
N ILE A 213 -37.94 -19.21 20.90
CA ILE A 213 -39.37 -19.59 21.06
C ILE A 213 -40.19 -19.13 19.84
N ASN A 214 -39.78 -18.10 19.14
CA ASN A 214 -40.49 -17.53 17.99
C ASN A 214 -40.07 -18.14 16.63
N ILE A 215 -39.38 -19.31 16.61
CA ILE A 215 -39.01 -20.02 15.39
C ILE A 215 -40.19 -20.94 14.95
#